data_b2919b5f3510680a186cf72f3b256e17
#
_entry.id   b2919b5f3510680a186cf72f3b256e17
#
_cell.length_a   1.000
_cell.length_b   1.000
_cell.length_c   1.000
_cell.angle_alpha   90.00
_cell.angle_beta   90.00
_cell.angle_gamma   90.00
#
_symmetry.space_group_name_H-M   'P 1'
#
loop_
_entity.id
_entity.type
_entity.pdbx_description
1 polymer ?
#
loop_
_entity_poly.entity_id
_entity_poly.type
_entity_poly.pdbx_seq_one_letter_code
_entity_poly.pdbx_strand_id
1 'polypeptide(L)'
;IFGASCFVSNISWQRTYSTRNDSKGIVNEVEHILVYSKQPGWNPNKLSRTEEMNARYSNPDNDVCAWKSTDAFAPGATTHQGMVYAIQNPFTGVLLYPSNGRCWSLGQDQMFEIMSQWGEYELREIADAQKRASICGVSEAQVKSGVKAIMLSDSVEDAAQKAAAIYNRGQWPLFYFGQGGKGGIRRKTYLDNVGGRVPTNFWPFSETGHTDEAKKEMLTIFDGKAQFDTPKPRRLIEFVLRIAGSEDAQILDSFAGSGTTA
;
A
#
# COMPACT_ATOMS: atom_id res chain seq x y z
N ILE A 1 -31.59 13.55 -1.07
CA ILE A 1 -31.07 14.89 -0.72
C ILE A 1 -29.71 15.09 -1.36
N PHE A 2 -28.77 14.15 -1.21
CA PHE A 2 -27.39 14.33 -1.69
C PHE A 2 -27.15 13.83 -3.13
N GLY A 3 -28.04 13.01 -3.68
CA GLY A 3 -27.88 12.37 -5.00
C GLY A 3 -26.91 11.17 -4.99
N ALA A 4 -27.05 10.32 -5.99
CA ALA A 4 -26.24 9.09 -6.11
C ALA A 4 -24.74 9.38 -6.34
N SER A 5 -24.40 10.46 -7.04
CA SER A 5 -23.01 10.87 -7.29
C SER A 5 -22.25 11.33 -6.04
N CYS A 6 -22.97 11.64 -4.96
CA CYS A 6 -22.40 12.03 -3.68
C CYS A 6 -22.33 10.88 -2.66
N PHE A 7 -22.81 9.70 -3.01
CA PHE A 7 -22.64 8.51 -2.17
C PHE A 7 -21.17 8.09 -2.12
N VAL A 8 -20.63 8.02 -0.91
CA VAL A 8 -19.21 7.67 -0.69
C VAL A 8 -19.08 6.19 -0.34
N SER A 9 -19.79 5.76 0.71
CA SER A 9 -19.66 4.38 1.19
C SER A 9 -20.82 3.97 2.09
N ASN A 10 -21.06 2.66 2.16
CA ASN A 10 -21.80 2.00 3.23
C ASN A 10 -20.77 1.30 4.13
N ILE A 11 -20.68 1.73 5.38
CA ILE A 11 -19.74 1.21 6.37
C ILE A 11 -20.45 0.22 7.25
N SER A 12 -19.85 -0.94 7.48
CA SER A 12 -20.28 -1.94 8.44
C SER A 12 -19.53 -1.73 9.76
N TRP A 13 -20.19 -1.14 10.75
CA TRP A 13 -19.64 -0.98 12.09
C TRP A 13 -19.99 -2.19 12.95
N GLN A 14 -18.99 -2.86 13.49
CA GLN A 14 -19.16 -3.98 14.41
C GLN A 14 -19.54 -3.47 15.80
N ARG A 15 -20.83 -3.52 16.11
CA ARG A 15 -21.42 -2.98 17.36
C ARG A 15 -21.33 -3.88 18.57
N THR A 16 -21.02 -5.18 18.37
CA THR A 16 -20.95 -6.18 19.44
C THR A 16 -19.62 -6.92 19.40
N TYR A 17 -19.13 -7.34 20.57
CA TYR A 17 -17.88 -8.09 20.70
C TYR A 17 -18.11 -9.61 20.87
N SER A 18 -19.37 -10.03 21.09
CA SER A 18 -19.73 -11.45 21.29
C SER A 18 -21.00 -11.80 20.55
N THR A 19 -21.01 -13.00 20.00
CA THR A 19 -22.19 -13.58 19.34
C THR A 19 -23.20 -14.02 20.39
N ARG A 20 -24.49 -13.71 20.20
CA ARG A 20 -25.58 -14.19 21.05
C ARG A 20 -25.92 -15.62 20.69
N ASN A 21 -25.71 -16.55 21.62
CA ASN A 21 -26.00 -17.98 21.42
C ASN A 21 -27.50 -18.33 21.49
N ASP A 22 -28.33 -17.40 21.96
CA ASP A 22 -29.77 -17.53 22.07
C ASP A 22 -30.56 -17.09 20.83
N SER A 23 -29.86 -16.58 19.83
CA SER A 23 -30.47 -16.11 18.58
C SER A 23 -30.78 -17.25 17.63
N LYS A 24 -31.95 -17.17 16.98
CA LYS A 24 -32.35 -18.08 15.90
C LYS A 24 -31.93 -17.48 14.56
N GLY A 25 -31.14 -18.23 13.76
CA GLY A 25 -30.66 -17.80 12.45
C GLY A 25 -29.34 -17.05 12.50
N ILE A 26 -29.10 -16.14 11.53
CA ILE A 26 -27.88 -15.36 11.43
C ILE A 26 -27.95 -14.14 12.38
N VAL A 27 -26.98 -14.02 13.27
CA VAL A 27 -26.88 -12.89 14.21
C VAL A 27 -26.40 -11.65 13.51
N ASN A 28 -27.08 -10.53 13.72
CA ASN A 28 -26.65 -9.25 13.21
C ASN A 28 -25.70 -8.57 14.20
N GLU A 29 -24.40 -8.61 13.91
CA GLU A 29 -23.33 -8.01 14.72
C GLU A 29 -22.93 -6.61 14.25
N VAL A 30 -23.46 -6.17 13.11
CA VAL A 30 -23.09 -4.88 12.50
C VAL A 30 -24.27 -3.92 12.41
N GLU A 31 -23.95 -2.63 12.45
CA GLU A 31 -24.84 -1.57 12.02
C GLU A 31 -24.22 -0.87 10.79
N HIS A 32 -25.08 -0.29 9.95
CA HIS A 32 -24.65 0.38 8.72
C HIS A 32 -24.62 1.89 8.91
N ILE A 33 -23.48 2.50 8.51
CA ILE A 33 -23.31 3.95 8.49
C ILE A 33 -23.18 4.38 7.01
N LEU A 34 -24.15 5.15 6.56
CA LEU A 34 -24.14 5.68 5.19
C LEU A 34 -23.40 7.00 5.14
N VAL A 35 -22.38 7.07 4.29
CA VAL A 35 -21.56 8.26 4.12
C VAL A 35 -21.88 8.92 2.78
N TYR A 36 -22.20 10.19 2.85
CA TYR A 36 -22.43 11.06 1.68
C TYR A 36 -21.54 12.29 1.79
N SER A 37 -21.04 12.75 0.67
CA SER A 37 -20.33 14.02 0.56
C SER A 37 -21.25 15.13 0.06
N LYS A 38 -20.88 16.36 0.28
CA LYS A 38 -21.59 17.53 -0.28
C LYS A 38 -21.34 17.65 -1.79
N GLN A 39 -20.15 17.22 -2.22
CA GLN A 39 -19.71 17.26 -3.62
C GLN A 39 -19.10 15.92 -4.03
N PRO A 40 -19.22 15.50 -5.29
CA PRO A 40 -18.55 14.30 -5.80
C PRO A 40 -17.04 14.39 -5.65
N GLY A 41 -16.37 13.22 -5.44
CA GLY A 41 -14.90 13.14 -5.38
C GLY A 41 -14.27 13.48 -4.03
N TRP A 42 -15.06 13.67 -2.95
CA TRP A 42 -14.53 13.81 -1.62
C TRP A 42 -13.78 12.54 -1.18
N ASN A 43 -12.66 12.72 -0.50
CA ASN A 43 -11.86 11.64 0.07
C ASN A 43 -11.70 11.82 1.58
N PRO A 44 -11.77 10.73 2.36
CA PRO A 44 -11.54 10.81 3.81
C PRO A 44 -10.08 11.12 4.13
N ASN A 45 -9.86 11.71 5.30
CA ASN A 45 -8.51 11.82 5.86
C ASN A 45 -7.93 10.44 6.10
N LYS A 46 -6.63 10.32 5.92
CA LYS A 46 -5.91 9.09 6.24
C LYS A 46 -5.74 8.96 7.76
N LEU A 47 -5.90 7.75 8.24
CA LEU A 47 -5.62 7.39 9.63
C LEU A 47 -4.13 7.21 9.87
N SER A 48 -3.69 7.35 11.10
CA SER A 48 -2.32 7.03 11.49
C SER A 48 -2.01 5.56 11.21
N ARG A 49 -0.77 5.28 10.89
CA ARG A 49 -0.29 3.91 10.72
C ARG A 49 -0.19 3.22 12.08
N THR A 50 -0.41 1.92 12.12
CA THR A 50 -0.21 1.12 13.33
C THR A 50 1.27 0.71 13.46
N GLU A 51 1.69 0.39 14.67
CA GLU A 51 3.04 -0.14 14.93
C GLU A 51 3.30 -1.44 14.15
N GLU A 52 2.32 -2.33 14.04
CA GLU A 52 2.40 -3.56 13.24
C GLU A 52 2.65 -3.28 11.75
N MET A 53 2.05 -2.22 11.21
CA MET A 53 2.31 -1.79 9.83
C MET A 53 3.74 -1.28 9.67
N ASN A 54 4.27 -0.61 10.68
CA ASN A 54 5.63 -0.05 10.68
C ASN A 54 6.68 -1.13 10.98
N ALA A 55 6.37 -2.16 11.77
CA ALA A 55 7.25 -3.27 12.08
C ALA A 55 7.73 -4.06 10.83
N ARG A 56 7.05 -3.90 9.69
CA ARG A 56 7.47 -4.49 8.40
C ARG A 56 8.59 -3.72 7.69
N TYR A 57 9.02 -2.60 8.27
CA TYR A 57 10.10 -1.77 7.76
C TYR A 57 11.34 -2.02 8.60
N SER A 58 12.46 -2.22 7.95
CA SER A 58 13.76 -2.45 8.60
C SER A 58 14.83 -1.64 7.87
N ASN A 59 16.02 -1.59 8.40
CA ASN A 59 17.14 -0.90 7.78
C ASN A 59 18.38 -1.82 7.70
N PRO A 60 18.32 -2.86 6.84
CA PRO A 60 19.37 -3.88 6.79
C PRO A 60 20.68 -3.39 6.16
N ASP A 61 20.66 -2.27 5.47
CA ASP A 61 21.80 -1.70 4.75
C ASP A 61 22.23 -0.33 5.27
N ASN A 62 21.80 0.05 6.49
CA ASN A 62 22.09 1.34 7.11
C ASN A 62 21.78 2.56 6.21
N ASP A 63 20.66 2.50 5.50
CA ASP A 63 20.15 3.60 4.70
C ASP A 63 19.63 4.75 5.59
N VAL A 64 19.33 5.89 5.01
CA VAL A 64 18.85 7.11 5.70
C VAL A 64 17.53 6.91 6.45
N CYS A 65 16.72 5.95 6.02
CA CYS A 65 15.40 5.64 6.58
C CYS A 65 15.12 4.14 6.48
N ALA A 66 14.30 3.64 7.40
CA ALA A 66 13.80 2.27 7.32
C ALA A 66 12.92 2.08 6.06
N TRP A 67 13.04 0.93 5.43
CA TRP A 67 12.33 0.57 4.22
C TRP A 67 11.84 -0.87 4.24
N LYS A 68 10.91 -1.21 3.36
CA LYS A 68 10.51 -2.59 3.09
C LYS A 68 10.75 -2.95 1.63
N SER A 69 11.05 -4.23 1.41
CA SER A 69 11.17 -4.80 0.06
C SER A 69 9.80 -4.88 -0.61
N THR A 70 9.72 -4.36 -1.83
CA THR A 70 8.53 -4.44 -2.68
C THR A 70 8.91 -4.91 -4.08
N ASP A 71 7.92 -5.23 -4.90
CA ASP A 71 8.14 -5.63 -6.28
C ASP A 71 8.70 -4.47 -7.11
N ALA A 72 9.63 -4.80 -8.00
CA ALA A 72 10.18 -3.88 -8.98
C ALA A 72 9.28 -3.74 -10.23
N PHE A 73 8.15 -4.42 -10.26
CA PHE A 73 7.29 -4.59 -11.43
C PHE A 73 5.96 -3.86 -11.30
N ALA A 74 5.42 -3.45 -12.45
CA ALA A 74 4.06 -2.94 -12.61
C ALA A 74 3.25 -3.86 -13.55
N PRO A 75 1.91 -3.88 -13.48
CA PRO A 75 1.09 -4.57 -14.46
C PRO A 75 1.13 -3.84 -15.82
N GLY A 76 0.72 -4.54 -16.90
CA GLY A 76 0.52 -3.92 -18.21
C GLY A 76 1.67 -4.11 -19.20
N ALA A 77 2.35 -5.25 -19.19
CA ALA A 77 3.43 -5.58 -20.16
C ALA A 77 2.99 -5.38 -21.61
N THR A 78 1.75 -5.76 -21.97
CA THR A 78 1.22 -5.66 -23.34
C THR A 78 1.17 -4.21 -23.84
N THR A 79 0.79 -3.27 -22.97
CA THR A 79 0.66 -1.83 -23.30
C THR A 79 1.96 -1.05 -23.07
N HIS A 80 2.84 -1.55 -22.21
CA HIS A 80 4.10 -0.90 -21.84
C HIS A 80 5.32 -1.73 -22.28
N GLN A 81 5.30 -2.24 -23.49
CA GLN A 81 6.36 -3.13 -24.03
C GLN A 81 7.75 -2.52 -23.99
N GLY A 82 7.88 -1.17 -24.06
CA GLY A 82 9.14 -0.45 -23.90
C GLY A 82 9.77 -0.56 -22.51
N MET A 83 8.99 -1.00 -21.51
CA MET A 83 9.42 -1.26 -20.12
C MET A 83 9.66 -2.76 -19.86
N VAL A 84 9.69 -3.58 -20.90
CA VAL A 84 10.00 -5.02 -20.83
C VAL A 84 11.35 -5.24 -21.54
N TYR A 85 12.43 -5.23 -20.78
CA TYR A 85 13.80 -5.39 -21.25
C TYR A 85 14.63 -6.17 -20.23
N ALA A 86 15.76 -6.73 -20.67
CA ALA A 86 16.69 -7.41 -19.79
C ALA A 86 17.51 -6.41 -18.97
N ILE A 87 17.82 -6.80 -17.73
CA ILE A 87 18.85 -6.18 -16.90
C ILE A 87 19.83 -7.28 -16.49
N GLN A 88 21.10 -7.12 -16.79
CA GLN A 88 22.09 -8.09 -16.40
C GLN A 88 22.46 -7.93 -14.91
N ASN A 89 22.39 -9.01 -14.17
CA ASN A 89 22.72 -9.03 -12.76
C ASN A 89 24.25 -8.92 -12.59
N PRO A 90 24.77 -7.94 -11.84
CA PRO A 90 26.22 -7.72 -11.74
C PRO A 90 26.93 -8.80 -10.90
N PHE A 91 26.20 -9.50 -10.02
CA PHE A 91 26.78 -10.56 -9.20
C PHE A 91 26.87 -11.92 -9.90
N THR A 92 25.98 -12.18 -10.88
CA THR A 92 25.85 -13.52 -11.49
C THR A 92 25.93 -13.51 -13.01
N GLY A 93 25.86 -12.37 -13.65
CA GLY A 93 25.79 -12.24 -15.11
C GLY A 93 24.44 -12.65 -15.73
N VAL A 94 23.48 -13.15 -14.94
CA VAL A 94 22.17 -13.63 -15.43
C VAL A 94 21.32 -12.45 -15.91
N LEU A 95 20.62 -12.64 -17.03
CA LEU A 95 19.66 -11.67 -17.54
C LEU A 95 18.33 -11.78 -16.78
N LEU A 96 17.94 -10.69 -16.11
CA LEU A 96 16.71 -10.58 -15.37
C LEU A 96 15.65 -9.82 -16.16
N TYR A 97 14.43 -10.33 -16.14
CA TYR A 97 13.27 -9.76 -16.83
C TYR A 97 12.12 -9.57 -15.85
N PRO A 98 11.15 -8.70 -16.16
CA PRO A 98 9.87 -8.70 -15.45
C PRO A 98 9.15 -10.06 -15.56
N SER A 99 8.31 -10.36 -14.60
CA SER A 99 7.45 -11.54 -14.63
C SER A 99 6.43 -11.45 -15.79
N ASN A 100 5.92 -12.59 -16.25
CA ASN A 100 4.92 -12.64 -17.32
C ASN A 100 3.73 -11.69 -17.02
N GLY A 101 3.30 -10.94 -18.04
CA GLY A 101 2.25 -9.93 -17.93
C GLY A 101 2.65 -8.65 -17.22
N ARG A 102 3.89 -8.53 -16.73
CA ARG A 102 4.40 -7.35 -16.00
C ARG A 102 5.54 -6.65 -16.76
N CYS A 103 5.74 -5.38 -16.44
CA CYS A 103 6.84 -4.56 -16.92
C CYS A 103 7.62 -3.97 -15.73
N TRP A 104 8.80 -3.43 -15.95
CA TRP A 104 9.49 -2.67 -14.91
C TRP A 104 8.65 -1.46 -14.48
N SER A 105 8.74 -1.08 -13.21
CA SER A 105 7.92 0.02 -12.66
C SER A 105 8.45 1.42 -12.98
N LEU A 106 9.61 1.52 -13.61
CA LEU A 106 10.22 2.75 -14.10
C LEU A 106 10.57 2.64 -15.58
N GLY A 107 10.63 3.79 -16.25
CA GLY A 107 11.16 3.90 -17.61
C GLY A 107 12.61 3.47 -17.69
N GLN A 108 13.08 3.13 -18.91
CA GLN A 108 14.41 2.56 -19.12
C GLN A 108 15.53 3.50 -18.68
N ASP A 109 15.43 4.80 -18.98
CA ASP A 109 16.48 5.76 -18.64
C ASP A 109 16.67 5.89 -17.12
N GLN A 110 15.54 6.00 -16.37
CA GLN A 110 15.58 6.03 -14.90
C GLN A 110 16.12 4.73 -14.30
N MET A 111 15.71 3.59 -14.86
CA MET A 111 16.21 2.29 -14.40
C MET A 111 17.71 2.15 -14.71
N PHE A 112 18.18 2.64 -15.86
CA PHE A 112 19.60 2.64 -16.23
C PHE A 112 20.43 3.45 -15.24
N GLU A 113 19.99 4.66 -14.89
CA GLU A 113 20.68 5.51 -13.91
C GLU A 113 20.80 4.81 -12.54
N ILE A 114 19.72 4.13 -12.11
CA ILE A 114 19.73 3.42 -10.81
C ILE A 114 20.62 2.18 -10.88
N MET A 115 20.54 1.40 -11.95
CA MET A 115 21.40 0.21 -12.11
C MET A 115 22.87 0.58 -12.22
N SER A 116 23.21 1.70 -12.84
CA SER A 116 24.58 2.21 -12.94
C SER A 116 25.21 2.57 -11.59
N GLN A 117 24.43 2.62 -10.52
CA GLN A 117 24.96 2.71 -9.15
C GLN A 117 25.51 1.38 -8.62
N TRP A 118 25.23 0.25 -9.27
CA TRP A 118 25.75 -1.08 -8.91
C TRP A 118 27.02 -1.46 -9.65
N GLY A 119 27.31 -0.80 -10.78
CA GLY A 119 28.46 -1.08 -11.63
C GLY A 119 28.37 -0.31 -12.95
N GLU A 120 29.25 -0.61 -13.86
CA GLU A 120 29.26 0.01 -15.18
C GLU A 120 28.27 -0.70 -16.11
N TYR A 121 27.32 0.04 -16.66
CA TYR A 121 26.29 -0.47 -17.55
C TYR A 121 26.23 0.29 -18.86
N GLU A 122 25.77 -0.37 -19.91
CA GLU A 122 25.46 0.23 -21.20
C GLU A 122 24.12 -0.29 -21.75
N LEU A 123 23.53 0.47 -22.67
CA LEU A 123 22.33 0.05 -23.39
C LEU A 123 22.74 -0.70 -24.65
N ARG A 124 22.48 -2.01 -24.69
CA ARG A 124 22.88 -2.91 -25.78
C ARG A 124 21.66 -3.60 -26.41
N GLU A 125 21.64 -3.70 -27.73
CA GLU A 125 20.68 -4.55 -28.44
C GLU A 125 21.05 -6.01 -28.26
N ILE A 126 20.08 -6.83 -27.91
CA ILE A 126 20.25 -8.29 -27.77
C ILE A 126 19.09 -9.02 -28.45
N ALA A 127 19.31 -10.29 -28.83
CA ALA A 127 18.31 -11.11 -29.49
C ALA A 127 17.33 -11.74 -28.47
N ASP A 128 16.46 -10.92 -27.86
CA ASP A 128 15.52 -11.34 -26.83
C ASP A 128 14.04 -11.15 -27.22
N ALA A 129 13.74 -10.92 -28.48
CA ALA A 129 12.39 -10.65 -28.98
C ALA A 129 11.39 -11.74 -28.56
N GLN A 130 11.76 -13.00 -28.69
CA GLN A 130 10.93 -14.14 -28.28
C GLN A 130 10.61 -14.10 -26.76
N LYS A 131 11.60 -13.83 -25.92
CA LYS A 131 11.44 -13.74 -24.47
C LYS A 131 10.53 -12.58 -24.10
N ARG A 132 10.71 -11.43 -24.71
CA ARG A 132 9.90 -10.23 -24.48
C ARG A 132 8.47 -10.43 -24.98
N ALA A 133 8.28 -11.07 -26.14
CA ALA A 133 6.96 -11.41 -26.66
C ALA A 133 6.17 -12.31 -25.69
N SER A 134 6.82 -13.33 -25.15
CA SER A 134 6.24 -14.20 -24.11
C SER A 134 5.80 -13.43 -22.86
N ILE A 135 6.63 -12.50 -22.38
CA ILE A 135 6.31 -11.68 -21.21
C ILE A 135 5.14 -10.71 -21.51
N CYS A 136 5.13 -10.11 -22.69
CA CYS A 136 4.09 -9.18 -23.13
C CYS A 136 2.76 -9.86 -23.47
N GLY A 137 2.76 -11.19 -23.68
CA GLY A 137 1.58 -11.93 -24.13
C GLY A 137 1.19 -11.59 -25.57
N VAL A 138 2.18 -11.35 -26.45
CA VAL A 138 2.00 -11.03 -27.86
C VAL A 138 2.84 -11.96 -28.75
N SER A 139 2.60 -11.95 -30.06
CA SER A 139 3.52 -12.65 -30.98
C SER A 139 4.85 -11.91 -31.12
N GLU A 140 5.91 -12.63 -31.54
CA GLU A 140 7.23 -12.03 -31.72
C GLU A 140 7.20 -10.90 -32.76
N ALA A 141 6.38 -10.99 -33.78
CA ALA A 141 6.20 -9.96 -34.79
C ALA A 141 5.51 -8.68 -34.24
N GLN A 142 4.81 -8.77 -33.12
CA GLN A 142 4.11 -7.66 -32.48
C GLN A 142 4.90 -7.03 -31.33
N VAL A 143 6.00 -7.63 -30.91
CA VAL A 143 6.80 -7.08 -29.85
C VAL A 143 7.51 -5.79 -30.31
N LYS A 144 7.51 -4.77 -29.44
CA LYS A 144 8.14 -3.50 -29.76
C LYS A 144 9.62 -3.67 -30.09
N SER A 145 10.03 -3.26 -31.27
CA SER A 145 11.44 -3.25 -31.71
C SER A 145 12.25 -2.12 -31.07
N GLY A 146 13.59 -2.18 -31.15
CA GLY A 146 14.50 -1.13 -30.70
C GLY A 146 14.56 -0.95 -29.18
N VAL A 147 14.03 -1.87 -28.39
CA VAL A 147 14.16 -1.86 -26.94
C VAL A 147 15.48 -2.53 -26.56
N LYS A 148 16.39 -1.77 -25.97
CA LYS A 148 17.72 -2.23 -25.57
C LYS A 148 17.70 -2.88 -24.20
N ALA A 149 18.63 -3.77 -23.93
CA ALA A 149 18.89 -4.31 -22.60
C ALA A 149 19.86 -3.41 -21.82
N ILE A 150 19.78 -3.43 -20.50
CA ILE A 150 20.76 -2.80 -19.59
C ILE A 150 21.81 -3.88 -19.28
N MET A 151 22.97 -3.78 -19.94
CA MET A 151 24.02 -4.80 -19.93
C MET A 151 25.26 -4.27 -19.23
N LEU A 152 26.02 -5.16 -18.59
CA LEU A 152 27.32 -4.81 -18.03
C LEU A 152 28.31 -4.44 -19.16
N SER A 153 29.07 -3.36 -18.93
CA SER A 153 30.20 -2.97 -19.80
C SER A 153 31.48 -3.70 -19.41
N ASP A 154 31.61 -4.04 -18.13
CA ASP A 154 32.74 -4.79 -17.57
C ASP A 154 32.54 -6.32 -17.69
N SER A 155 33.61 -7.05 -17.39
CA SER A 155 33.49 -8.50 -17.15
C SER A 155 32.57 -8.80 -15.97
N VAL A 156 31.93 -9.97 -15.96
CA VAL A 156 31.04 -10.36 -14.84
C VAL A 156 31.84 -10.44 -13.52
N GLU A 157 33.09 -10.85 -13.58
CA GLU A 157 34.00 -10.95 -12.44
C GLU A 157 34.27 -9.58 -11.82
N ASP A 158 34.60 -8.59 -12.63
CA ASP A 158 34.88 -7.21 -12.17
C ASP A 158 33.60 -6.55 -11.66
N ALA A 159 32.49 -6.72 -12.37
CA ALA A 159 31.19 -6.22 -11.97
C ALA A 159 30.76 -6.82 -10.61
N ALA A 160 30.98 -8.12 -10.41
CA ALA A 160 30.66 -8.80 -9.14
C ALA A 160 31.47 -8.28 -7.97
N GLN A 161 32.74 -7.96 -8.16
CA GLN A 161 33.59 -7.35 -7.13
C GLN A 161 33.10 -5.95 -6.76
N LYS A 162 32.79 -5.10 -7.76
CA LYS A 162 32.25 -3.76 -7.54
C LYS A 162 30.91 -3.82 -6.82
N ALA A 163 29.98 -4.66 -7.28
CA ALA A 163 28.67 -4.82 -6.69
C ALA A 163 28.73 -5.37 -5.25
N ALA A 164 29.64 -6.31 -4.97
CA ALA A 164 29.87 -6.83 -3.60
C ALA A 164 30.39 -5.73 -2.67
N ALA A 165 31.29 -4.88 -3.12
CA ALA A 165 31.78 -3.73 -2.35
C ALA A 165 30.64 -2.76 -1.99
N ILE A 166 29.76 -2.45 -2.93
CA ILE A 166 28.58 -1.60 -2.72
C ILE A 166 27.61 -2.28 -1.75
N TYR A 167 27.35 -3.57 -1.92
CA TYR A 167 26.47 -4.34 -1.04
C TYR A 167 26.96 -4.33 0.41
N ASN A 168 28.27 -4.54 0.62
CA ASN A 168 28.88 -4.58 1.95
C ASN A 168 28.98 -3.18 2.59
N ARG A 169 29.14 -2.14 1.79
CA ARG A 169 29.13 -0.74 2.27
C ARG A 169 27.78 -0.36 2.85
N GLY A 170 26.69 -0.94 2.34
CA GLY A 170 25.31 -0.54 2.66
C GLY A 170 24.81 0.64 1.82
N GLN A 171 23.67 1.21 2.22
CA GLN A 171 22.95 2.27 1.48
C GLN A 171 22.74 1.87 0.01
N TRP A 172 22.15 0.68 -0.18
CA TRP A 172 21.92 0.14 -1.51
C TRP A 172 21.05 1.07 -2.35
N PRO A 173 21.24 1.08 -3.67
CA PRO A 173 20.34 1.80 -4.57
C PRO A 173 18.86 1.45 -4.38
N LEU A 174 17.97 2.34 -4.82
CA LEU A 174 16.51 2.19 -4.71
C LEU A 174 16.01 0.84 -5.24
N PHE A 175 16.61 0.37 -6.35
CA PHE A 175 16.42 -0.98 -6.85
C PHE A 175 17.67 -1.79 -6.55
N TYR A 176 17.47 -2.94 -5.93
CA TYR A 176 18.56 -3.77 -5.45
C TYR A 176 18.32 -5.25 -5.78
N PHE A 177 19.39 -6.04 -5.72
CA PHE A 177 19.33 -7.48 -6.00
C PHE A 177 19.08 -8.23 -4.70
N GLY A 178 17.96 -8.99 -4.64
CA GLY A 178 17.60 -9.79 -3.48
C GLY A 178 18.56 -10.96 -3.24
N GLN A 179 18.36 -11.67 -2.12
CA GLN A 179 19.12 -12.88 -1.77
C GLN A 179 20.66 -12.70 -1.84
N GLY A 180 21.17 -11.62 -1.27
CA GLY A 180 22.60 -11.34 -1.28
C GLY A 180 23.19 -11.10 -2.67
N GLY A 181 22.43 -10.50 -3.59
CA GLY A 181 22.84 -10.27 -4.96
C GLY A 181 22.44 -11.36 -5.95
N LYS A 182 22.11 -12.57 -5.50
CA LYS A 182 21.81 -13.74 -6.35
C LYS A 182 20.35 -13.79 -6.82
N GLY A 183 19.46 -13.00 -6.23
CA GLY A 183 18.03 -12.97 -6.53
C GLY A 183 17.65 -11.96 -7.61
N GLY A 184 16.33 -11.86 -7.84
CA GLY A 184 15.76 -10.87 -8.73
C GLY A 184 15.84 -9.44 -8.18
N ILE A 185 15.52 -8.48 -9.05
CA ILE A 185 15.48 -7.06 -8.69
C ILE A 185 14.27 -6.78 -7.81
N ARG A 186 14.51 -6.08 -6.72
CA ARG A 186 13.54 -5.62 -5.73
C ARG A 186 13.62 -4.10 -5.62
N ARG A 187 12.56 -3.47 -5.08
CA ARG A 187 12.51 -2.02 -4.85
C ARG A 187 12.39 -1.73 -3.36
N LYS A 188 13.09 -0.72 -2.88
CA LYS A 188 12.89 -0.15 -1.54
C LYS A 188 11.63 0.73 -1.54
N THR A 189 10.80 0.56 -0.53
CA THR A 189 9.71 1.48 -0.20
C THR A 189 9.99 2.04 1.19
N TYR A 190 10.38 3.28 1.26
CA TYR A 190 10.78 3.96 2.49
C TYR A 190 9.57 4.28 3.37
N LEU A 191 9.75 4.13 4.69
CA LEU A 191 8.70 4.41 5.68
C LEU A 191 8.26 5.88 5.63
N ASP A 192 9.19 6.81 5.48
CA ASP A 192 8.91 8.25 5.45
C ASP A 192 8.08 8.69 4.23
N ASN A 193 8.14 7.91 3.14
CA ASN A 193 7.36 8.16 1.94
C ASN A 193 5.95 7.53 1.97
N VAL A 194 5.61 6.82 3.06
CA VAL A 194 4.32 6.14 3.17
C VAL A 194 3.38 6.96 4.04
N GLY A 195 2.37 7.52 3.42
CA GLY A 195 1.32 8.21 4.14
C GLY A 195 0.51 7.31 5.08
N GLY A 196 -0.44 7.89 5.78
CA GLY A 196 -1.38 7.17 6.63
C GLY A 196 -2.16 6.08 5.89
N ARG A 197 -2.88 5.24 6.63
CA ARG A 197 -3.76 4.21 6.06
C ARG A 197 -5.09 4.80 5.62
N VAL A 198 -5.60 4.35 4.49
CA VAL A 198 -6.96 4.70 4.03
C VAL A 198 -7.98 3.99 4.93
N PRO A 199 -9.03 4.68 5.42
CA PRO A 199 -10.12 4.02 6.13
C PRO A 199 -10.81 2.97 5.25
N THR A 200 -11.18 1.85 5.85
CA THR A 200 -11.94 0.78 5.17
C THR A 200 -13.44 0.95 5.43
N ASN A 201 -14.27 0.18 4.76
CA ASN A 201 -15.71 0.13 5.00
C ASN A 201 -16.14 -0.89 6.06
N PHE A 202 -15.21 -1.53 6.74
CA PHE A 202 -15.45 -2.36 7.92
C PHE A 202 -14.73 -1.76 9.12
N TRP A 203 -15.50 -1.43 10.17
CA TRP A 203 -14.99 -0.82 11.40
C TRP A 203 -15.16 -1.78 12.56
N PRO A 204 -14.10 -2.46 12.99
CA PRO A 204 -14.16 -3.41 14.09
C PRO A 204 -14.33 -2.68 15.43
N PHE A 205 -14.99 -3.34 16.38
CA PHE A 205 -15.18 -2.80 17.74
C PHE A 205 -13.84 -2.47 18.44
N SER A 206 -12.79 -3.16 18.10
CA SER A 206 -11.45 -2.91 18.67
C SER A 206 -10.93 -1.49 18.37
N GLU A 207 -11.28 -0.93 17.21
CA GLU A 207 -10.92 0.44 16.84
C GLU A 207 -11.96 1.48 17.27
N THR A 208 -13.24 1.14 17.13
CA THR A 208 -14.34 2.12 17.21
C THR A 208 -15.26 1.93 18.42
N GLY A 209 -14.95 0.97 19.29
CA GLY A 209 -15.80 0.67 20.43
C GLY A 209 -17.09 -0.09 20.05
N HIS A 210 -17.87 -0.50 21.05
CA HIS A 210 -19.11 -1.25 20.91
C HIS A 210 -20.20 -0.70 21.83
N THR A 211 -21.44 -1.16 21.63
CA THR A 211 -22.63 -0.63 22.35
C THR A 211 -22.54 -0.79 23.89
N ASP A 212 -21.98 -1.90 24.39
CA ASP A 212 -21.87 -2.12 25.84
C ASP A 212 -20.81 -1.18 26.46
N GLU A 213 -19.72 -0.86 25.73
CA GLU A 213 -18.75 0.15 26.15
C GLU A 213 -19.43 1.50 26.30
N ALA A 214 -20.19 1.93 25.30
CA ALA A 214 -20.94 3.18 25.33
C ALA A 214 -21.93 3.25 26.50
N LYS A 215 -22.61 2.14 26.78
CA LYS A 215 -23.53 2.09 27.91
C LYS A 215 -22.82 2.25 29.25
N LYS A 216 -21.65 1.63 29.42
CA LYS A 216 -20.84 1.76 30.65
C LYS A 216 -20.32 3.19 30.82
N GLU A 217 -19.85 3.81 29.74
CA GLU A 217 -19.41 5.23 29.75
C GLU A 217 -20.55 6.13 30.19
N MET A 218 -21.75 5.97 29.61
CA MET A 218 -22.92 6.75 29.94
C MET A 218 -23.34 6.57 31.43
N LEU A 219 -23.37 5.32 31.93
CA LEU A 219 -23.68 5.05 33.33
C LEU A 219 -22.69 5.71 34.30
N THR A 220 -21.42 5.80 33.90
CA THR A 220 -20.38 6.50 34.69
C THR A 220 -20.64 8.01 34.75
N ILE A 221 -21.00 8.61 33.58
CA ILE A 221 -21.29 10.04 33.50
C ILE A 221 -22.54 10.45 34.27
N PHE A 222 -23.59 9.60 34.27
CA PHE A 222 -24.89 9.91 34.87
C PHE A 222 -25.17 9.16 36.20
N ASP A 223 -24.13 8.89 36.98
CA ASP A 223 -24.25 8.29 38.33
C ASP A 223 -25.12 7.00 38.36
N GLY A 224 -24.90 6.13 37.38
CA GLY A 224 -25.60 4.84 37.28
C GLY A 224 -26.98 4.90 36.63
N LYS A 225 -27.42 6.04 36.13
CA LYS A 225 -28.72 6.19 35.46
C LYS A 225 -28.60 6.05 33.96
N ALA A 226 -29.31 5.09 33.38
CA ALA A 226 -29.35 4.95 31.91
C ALA A 226 -30.30 6.01 31.32
N GLN A 227 -29.77 7.05 30.74
CA GLN A 227 -30.52 8.14 30.09
C GLN A 227 -30.95 7.79 28.68
N PHE A 228 -30.26 6.82 28.04
CA PHE A 228 -30.48 6.42 26.65
C PHE A 228 -30.23 4.90 26.48
N ASP A 229 -31.08 4.21 25.72
CA ASP A 229 -31.01 2.75 25.64
C ASP A 229 -29.85 2.22 24.80
N THR A 230 -29.52 2.90 23.69
CA THR A 230 -28.52 2.46 22.72
C THR A 230 -27.57 3.58 22.38
N PRO A 231 -26.72 4.05 23.34
CA PRO A 231 -25.74 5.08 23.05
C PRO A 231 -24.69 4.57 22.06
N LYS A 232 -24.11 5.48 21.30
CA LYS A 232 -22.95 5.17 20.46
C LYS A 232 -21.66 5.42 21.24
N PRO A 233 -20.63 4.59 21.08
CA PRO A 233 -19.38 4.80 21.79
C PRO A 233 -18.66 6.07 21.31
N ARG A 234 -18.05 6.79 22.22
CA ARG A 234 -17.27 7.99 21.93
C ARG A 234 -16.21 7.72 20.85
N ARG A 235 -15.53 6.58 20.94
CA ARG A 235 -14.51 6.16 19.94
C ARG A 235 -15.04 6.09 18.51
N LEU A 236 -16.31 5.71 18.32
CA LEU A 236 -16.94 5.72 16.99
C LEU A 236 -17.07 7.14 16.45
N ILE A 237 -17.56 8.05 17.28
CA ILE A 237 -17.74 9.46 16.86
C ILE A 237 -16.39 10.12 16.61
N GLU A 238 -15.42 9.94 17.50
CA GLU A 238 -14.04 10.41 17.29
C GLU A 238 -13.45 9.89 15.97
N PHE A 239 -13.70 8.62 15.65
CA PHE A 239 -13.22 8.02 14.41
C PHE A 239 -13.87 8.70 13.19
N VAL A 240 -15.19 8.91 13.22
CA VAL A 240 -15.91 9.64 12.17
C VAL A 240 -15.35 11.05 11.98
N LEU A 241 -15.20 11.79 13.07
CA LEU A 241 -14.70 13.17 13.04
C LEU A 241 -13.27 13.24 12.46
N ARG A 242 -12.41 12.33 12.88
CA ARG A 242 -11.02 12.25 12.41
C ARG A 242 -10.90 12.03 10.90
N ILE A 243 -11.76 11.19 10.31
CA ILE A 243 -11.71 10.89 8.88
C ILE A 243 -12.51 11.87 8.02
N ALA A 244 -13.51 12.56 8.60
CA ALA A 244 -14.44 13.40 7.85
C ALA A 244 -14.09 14.88 7.87
N GLY A 245 -13.45 15.37 8.92
CA GLY A 245 -13.24 16.80 9.17
C GLY A 245 -11.79 17.24 9.26
N SER A 246 -11.59 18.56 9.30
CA SER A 246 -10.37 19.22 9.76
C SER A 246 -10.52 19.59 11.25
N GLU A 247 -9.44 20.08 11.88
CA GLU A 247 -9.47 20.54 13.28
C GLU A 247 -10.47 21.68 13.50
N ASP A 248 -10.69 22.52 12.47
CA ASP A 248 -11.64 23.64 12.50
C ASP A 248 -13.01 23.31 11.89
N ALA A 249 -13.34 22.03 11.72
CA ALA A 249 -14.60 21.64 11.11
C ALA A 249 -15.80 21.99 11.98
N GLN A 250 -16.84 22.56 11.38
CA GLN A 250 -18.15 22.74 12.03
C GLN A 250 -18.94 21.44 11.95
N ILE A 251 -19.42 20.98 13.09
CA ILE A 251 -20.17 19.72 13.22
C ILE A 251 -21.62 20.05 13.60
N LEU A 252 -22.56 19.48 12.85
CA LEU A 252 -23.97 19.53 13.18
C LEU A 252 -24.47 18.11 13.47
N ASP A 253 -24.88 17.87 14.70
CA ASP A 253 -25.58 16.66 15.10
C ASP A 253 -27.09 16.99 15.25
N SER A 254 -27.89 16.57 14.27
CA SER A 254 -29.32 16.88 14.22
C SER A 254 -30.16 16.02 15.19
N PHE A 255 -29.59 14.92 15.68
CA PHE A 255 -30.26 13.96 16.57
C PHE A 255 -29.29 13.51 17.65
N ALA A 256 -28.93 14.42 18.54
CA ALA A 256 -27.86 14.27 19.53
C ALA A 256 -27.95 12.97 20.39
N GLY A 257 -29.14 12.39 20.54
CA GLY A 257 -29.33 11.12 21.25
C GLY A 257 -28.79 11.17 22.68
N SER A 258 -27.72 10.41 22.94
CA SER A 258 -27.00 10.42 24.22
C SER A 258 -26.04 11.58 24.40
N GLY A 259 -25.90 12.48 23.43
CA GLY A 259 -24.95 13.57 23.46
C GLY A 259 -23.49 13.15 23.19
N THR A 260 -23.26 11.99 22.60
CA THR A 260 -21.89 11.44 22.40
C THR A 260 -21.01 12.34 21.53
N THR A 261 -21.60 13.21 20.71
CA THR A 261 -20.89 14.14 19.82
C THR A 261 -20.34 15.38 20.58
N ALA A 262 -20.94 15.70 21.72
CA ALA A 262 -20.51 16.80 22.59
C ALA A 262 -19.31 16.40 23.47
#